data_a087c6e3e3a4d4f119292a809ef306ab
#
_entry.id   a087c6e3e3a4d4f119292a809ef306ab
#
_cell.length_a   1.000
_cell.length_b   1.000
_cell.length_c   1.000
_cell.angle_alpha   90.00
_cell.angle_beta   90.00
_cell.angle_gamma   90.00
#
_symmetry.space_group_name_H-M   'P 1'
#
loop_
_entity.id
_entity.type
_entity.pdbx_description
1 polymer ?
#
loop_
_entity_poly.entity_id
_entity_poly.type
_entity_poly.pdbx_seq_one_letter_code
_entity_poly.pdbx_strand_id
1 'polypeptide(L)'
;MDENNKNLILATALSLIVLLVWMYFFPPPEPPAPTEAAPTTEVAPDAPATGVASTPTQVPAPAGDATQTEATAAQADAPRVAIQTPRYAGSLSLLGGRIDTLELTDYRETLEPESELVTLLSPVGSENAYYALYGWAAATGVTAENVPGPNTLWQIESGATLTPETPVVLVWDNGAGMTFRREISVDTDFMFSVTQSVTNSSATAATMAPYGILARHGEPQDLSGF
;
A
#
# COMPACT_ATOMS: atom_id res chain seq x y z
N MET A 1 10.34 35.44 -45.43
CA MET A 1 10.24 34.64 -44.19
C MET A 1 8.79 34.26 -44.10
N ASP A 2 8.48 33.00 -44.26
CA ASP A 2 7.11 32.51 -44.30
C ASP A 2 6.43 32.65 -42.96
N GLU A 3 5.14 32.97 -42.97
CA GLU A 3 4.31 33.20 -41.79
C GLU A 3 4.39 32.03 -40.77
N ASN A 4 4.54 30.79 -41.27
CA ASN A 4 4.72 29.60 -40.48
C ASN A 4 6.02 29.61 -39.65
N ASN A 5 7.13 30.14 -40.21
CA ASN A 5 8.39 30.26 -39.47
C ASN A 5 8.34 31.30 -38.35
N LYS A 6 7.57 32.38 -38.53
CA LYS A 6 7.37 33.40 -37.48
C LYS A 6 6.57 32.81 -36.31
N ASN A 7 5.52 32.04 -36.62
CA ASN A 7 4.68 31.41 -35.60
C ASN A 7 5.47 30.35 -34.82
N LEU A 8 6.35 29.58 -35.49
CA LEU A 8 7.21 28.59 -34.86
C LEU A 8 8.22 29.25 -33.89
N ILE A 9 8.86 30.37 -34.34
CA ILE A 9 9.80 31.12 -33.51
C ILE A 9 9.08 31.74 -32.31
N LEU A 10 7.88 32.28 -32.52
CA LEU A 10 7.09 32.87 -31.45
C LEU A 10 6.68 31.81 -30.40
N ALA A 11 6.22 30.65 -30.86
CA ALA A 11 5.84 29.54 -29.98
C ALA A 11 7.03 29.01 -29.15
N THR A 12 8.21 28.88 -29.77
CA THR A 12 9.43 28.44 -29.09
C THR A 12 9.88 29.47 -28.05
N ALA A 13 9.85 30.75 -28.39
CA ALA A 13 10.20 31.82 -27.47
C ALA A 13 9.24 31.87 -26.27
N LEU A 14 7.95 31.72 -26.50
CA LEU A 14 6.93 31.70 -25.44
C LEU A 14 7.11 30.49 -24.51
N SER A 15 7.38 29.32 -25.06
CA SER A 15 7.69 28.12 -24.26
C SER A 15 8.92 28.30 -23.38
N LEU A 16 9.97 28.93 -23.91
CA LEU A 16 11.20 29.19 -23.19
C LEU A 16 10.96 30.18 -22.04
N ILE A 17 10.16 31.21 -22.27
CA ILE A 17 9.76 32.17 -21.23
C ILE A 17 8.98 31.47 -20.11
N VAL A 18 8.04 30.60 -20.44
CA VAL A 18 7.26 29.82 -19.46
C VAL A 18 8.18 28.94 -18.61
N LEU A 19 9.15 28.27 -19.23
CA LEU A 19 10.13 27.45 -18.51
C LEU A 19 11.02 28.31 -17.56
N LEU A 20 11.47 29.47 -18.00
CA LEU A 20 12.26 30.37 -17.15
C LEU A 20 11.45 30.93 -15.97
N VAL A 21 10.20 31.29 -16.21
CA VAL A 21 9.27 31.72 -15.15
C VAL A 21 9.02 30.59 -14.16
N TRP A 22 8.80 29.37 -14.66
CA TRP A 22 8.65 28.19 -13.80
C TRP A 22 9.88 27.95 -12.94
N MET A 23 11.08 27.97 -13.53
CA MET A 23 12.35 27.75 -12.83
C MET A 23 12.65 28.84 -11.79
N TYR A 24 12.15 30.08 -12.03
CA TYR A 24 12.26 31.18 -11.08
C TYR A 24 11.32 31.04 -9.87
N PHE A 25 10.09 30.58 -10.08
CA PHE A 25 9.10 30.43 -9.02
C PHE A 25 9.20 29.08 -8.30
N PHE A 26 9.75 28.04 -8.97
CA PHE A 26 9.91 26.69 -8.43
C PHE A 26 11.36 26.24 -8.61
N PRO A 27 12.31 26.80 -7.85
CA PRO A 27 13.70 26.35 -7.93
C PRO A 27 13.79 24.88 -7.53
N PRO A 28 14.64 24.06 -8.21
CA PRO A 28 14.86 22.67 -7.83
C PRO A 28 15.36 22.60 -6.39
N PRO A 29 14.97 21.56 -5.61
CA PRO A 29 15.47 21.39 -4.25
C PRO A 29 17.00 21.30 -4.26
N GLU A 30 17.64 22.02 -3.36
CA GLU A 30 19.11 21.99 -3.20
C GLU A 30 19.57 20.56 -2.90
N PRO A 31 20.63 20.07 -3.55
CA PRO A 31 21.22 18.79 -3.19
C PRO A 31 21.67 18.84 -1.73
N PRO A 32 21.50 17.75 -0.95
CA PRO A 32 21.91 17.72 0.45
C PRO A 32 23.39 18.05 0.55
N ALA A 33 23.74 18.99 1.43
CA ALA A 33 25.11 19.41 1.67
C ALA A 33 25.96 18.19 2.08
N PRO A 34 27.21 18.10 1.59
CA PRO A 34 28.13 17.05 2.02
C PRO A 34 28.33 17.11 3.52
N THR A 35 27.97 16.07 4.24
CA THR A 35 28.27 15.93 5.67
C THR A 35 29.79 15.93 5.84
N GLU A 36 30.31 16.93 6.51
CA GLU A 36 31.74 17.09 6.84
C GLU A 36 32.21 15.86 7.64
N ALA A 37 33.13 15.10 7.05
CA ALA A 37 33.69 13.89 7.64
C ALA A 37 34.55 14.24 8.85
N ALA A 38 34.27 13.64 10.00
CA ALA A 38 35.15 13.69 11.18
C ALA A 38 36.50 13.01 10.88
N PRO A 39 37.60 13.44 11.54
CA PRO A 39 38.95 13.05 11.15
C PRO A 39 39.22 11.56 11.34
N THR A 40 39.72 10.95 10.28
CA THR A 40 40.12 9.55 10.20
C THR A 40 41.48 9.38 10.91
N THR A 41 41.53 8.50 11.89
CA THR A 41 42.79 7.97 12.42
C THR A 41 43.22 6.82 11.47
N GLU A 42 44.40 7.02 10.89
CA GLU A 42 45.09 6.13 9.97
C GLU A 42 45.56 4.86 10.67
N VAL A 43 45.08 3.68 10.26
CA VAL A 43 45.76 2.38 10.46
C VAL A 43 45.73 1.63 9.14
N ALA A 44 46.93 1.32 8.63
CA ALA A 44 47.22 0.68 7.35
C ALA A 44 46.98 -0.87 7.36
N PRO A 45 47.29 -1.60 6.26
CA PRO A 45 46.26 -2.33 5.48
C PRO A 45 46.39 -3.86 5.63
N ASP A 46 45.29 -4.60 5.50
CA ASP A 46 45.37 -5.90 4.83
C ASP A 46 43.97 -6.48 4.46
N ALA A 47 43.92 -6.97 3.21
CA ALA A 47 42.98 -7.93 2.60
C ALA A 47 41.53 -7.51 2.19
N PRO A 48 41.00 -8.10 1.10
CA PRO A 48 39.94 -7.53 0.28
C PRO A 48 38.54 -7.81 0.84
N ALA A 49 37.79 -6.77 1.15
CA ALA A 49 36.38 -6.89 1.46
C ALA A 49 35.58 -7.01 0.15
N THR A 50 35.03 -8.19 -0.08
CA THR A 50 33.95 -8.42 -1.04
C THR A 50 32.75 -7.54 -0.68
N GLY A 51 32.44 -6.59 -1.54
CA GLY A 51 31.26 -5.74 -1.43
C GLY A 51 29.99 -6.58 -1.46
N VAL A 52 29.32 -6.72 -0.33
CA VAL A 52 27.94 -7.20 -0.29
C VAL A 52 27.05 -6.04 -0.71
N ALA A 53 26.64 -6.08 -1.97
CA ALA A 53 25.53 -5.27 -2.45
C ALA A 53 24.30 -5.59 -1.57
N SER A 54 23.76 -4.57 -0.90
CA SER A 54 22.49 -4.67 -0.19
C SER A 54 21.41 -4.93 -1.22
N THR A 55 21.03 -6.20 -1.36
CA THR A 55 19.87 -6.60 -2.16
C THR A 55 18.63 -6.01 -1.47
N PRO A 56 17.74 -5.30 -2.17
CA PRO A 56 16.49 -4.88 -1.59
C PRO A 56 15.74 -6.13 -1.14
N THR A 57 15.36 -6.17 0.13
CA THR A 57 14.56 -7.27 0.71
C THR A 57 13.29 -7.41 -0.11
N GLN A 58 13.20 -8.52 -0.82
CA GLN A 58 12.07 -8.85 -1.67
C GLN A 58 10.82 -8.96 -0.78
N VAL A 59 9.80 -8.20 -1.10
CA VAL A 59 8.45 -8.40 -0.56
C VAL A 59 8.08 -9.87 -0.80
N PRO A 60 7.60 -10.63 0.20
CA PRO A 60 7.27 -12.03 0.01
C PRO A 60 6.28 -12.20 -1.15
N ALA A 61 6.72 -12.83 -2.23
CA ALA A 61 5.83 -13.22 -3.31
C ALA A 61 4.91 -14.34 -2.80
N PRO A 62 3.64 -14.41 -3.21
CA PRO A 62 2.75 -15.49 -2.82
C PRO A 62 3.33 -16.84 -3.29
N ALA A 63 3.40 -17.80 -2.37
CA ALA A 63 3.91 -19.15 -2.63
C ALA A 63 2.92 -19.94 -3.52
N GLY A 64 3.46 -20.87 -4.31
CA GLY A 64 2.76 -21.58 -5.39
C GLY A 64 1.55 -22.45 -5.03
N ASP A 65 0.88 -22.97 -6.06
CA ASP A 65 -0.50 -23.47 -6.19
C ASP A 65 -1.14 -24.31 -5.05
N ALA A 66 -0.42 -25.19 -4.36
CA ALA A 66 -1.01 -26.01 -3.28
C ALA A 66 -1.27 -25.18 -2.00
N THR A 67 -0.37 -24.26 -1.68
CA THR A 67 -0.50 -23.33 -0.55
C THR A 67 -1.57 -22.25 -0.83
N GLN A 68 -1.85 -21.97 -2.11
CA GLN A 68 -2.90 -21.02 -2.51
C GLN A 68 -4.30 -21.56 -2.22
N THR A 69 -4.58 -22.85 -2.42
CA THR A 69 -5.90 -23.44 -2.18
C THR A 69 -6.27 -23.41 -0.69
N GLU A 70 -5.33 -23.78 0.20
CA GLU A 70 -5.55 -23.70 1.64
C GLU A 70 -5.66 -22.25 2.14
N ALA A 71 -4.84 -21.35 1.61
CA ALA A 71 -4.91 -19.93 1.92
C ALA A 71 -6.24 -19.30 1.45
N THR A 72 -6.78 -19.75 0.32
CA THR A 72 -8.06 -19.31 -0.22
C THR A 72 -9.24 -19.77 0.66
N ALA A 73 -9.24 -21.04 1.09
CA ALA A 73 -10.27 -21.57 1.99
C ALA A 73 -10.25 -20.86 3.36
N ALA A 74 -9.07 -20.70 3.94
CA ALA A 74 -8.89 -19.97 5.20
C ALA A 74 -9.35 -18.49 5.09
N GLN A 75 -9.18 -17.88 3.92
CA GLN A 75 -9.62 -16.51 3.66
C GLN A 75 -11.14 -16.39 3.55
N ALA A 76 -11.81 -17.38 2.96
CA ALA A 76 -13.27 -17.41 2.85
C ALA A 76 -13.96 -17.53 4.22
N ASP A 77 -13.37 -18.32 5.13
CA ASP A 77 -13.91 -18.59 6.47
C ASP A 77 -13.46 -17.57 7.54
N ALA A 78 -12.57 -16.63 7.18
CA ALA A 78 -12.03 -15.67 8.13
C ALA A 78 -13.13 -14.71 8.65
N PRO A 79 -13.08 -14.34 9.95
CA PRO A 79 -13.96 -13.32 10.48
C PRO A 79 -13.82 -11.99 9.73
N ARG A 80 -14.93 -11.28 9.57
CA ARG A 80 -15.00 -10.06 8.77
C ARG A 80 -15.63 -8.90 9.54
N VAL A 81 -15.24 -7.68 9.18
CA VAL A 81 -15.86 -6.44 9.64
C VAL A 81 -16.59 -5.80 8.46
N ALA A 82 -17.85 -5.48 8.65
CA ALA A 82 -18.66 -4.81 7.64
C ALA A 82 -18.17 -3.37 7.40
N ILE A 83 -18.26 -2.94 6.14
CA ILE A 83 -18.03 -1.56 5.70
C ILE A 83 -19.37 -1.02 5.21
N GLN A 84 -19.82 0.11 5.74
CA GLN A 84 -21.09 0.72 5.40
C GLN A 84 -20.93 2.23 5.28
N THR A 85 -21.09 2.73 4.07
CA THR A 85 -21.11 4.16 3.76
C THR A 85 -22.32 4.49 2.88
N PRO A 86 -22.65 5.75 2.65
CA PRO A 86 -23.73 6.11 1.71
C PRO A 86 -23.48 5.65 0.27
N ARG A 87 -22.21 5.52 -0.15
CA ARG A 87 -21.83 5.31 -1.56
C ARG A 87 -21.28 3.92 -1.86
N TYR A 88 -20.84 3.20 -0.85
CA TYR A 88 -20.31 1.85 -1.00
C TYR A 88 -20.52 1.02 0.24
N ALA A 89 -20.63 -0.28 0.03
CA ALA A 89 -20.75 -1.27 1.09
C ALA A 89 -19.78 -2.43 0.81
N GLY A 90 -19.42 -3.17 1.85
CA GLY A 90 -18.53 -4.31 1.70
C GLY A 90 -18.05 -4.84 3.03
N SER A 91 -16.86 -5.41 3.02
CA SER A 91 -16.24 -5.90 4.24
C SER A 91 -14.72 -6.02 4.13
N LEU A 92 -14.06 -5.97 5.27
CA LEU A 92 -12.65 -6.30 5.41
C LEU A 92 -12.51 -7.65 6.13
N SER A 93 -11.55 -8.46 5.71
CA SER A 93 -11.20 -9.72 6.35
C SER A 93 -10.22 -9.46 7.49
N LEU A 94 -10.43 -10.10 8.64
CA LEU A 94 -9.47 -10.06 9.75
C LEU A 94 -8.22 -10.89 9.46
N LEU A 95 -8.27 -11.84 8.52
CA LEU A 95 -7.08 -12.55 8.06
C LEU A 95 -6.30 -11.66 7.08
N GLY A 96 -5.12 -11.21 7.49
CA GLY A 96 -4.31 -10.22 6.79
C GLY A 96 -4.78 -8.77 6.98
N GLY A 97 -5.97 -8.54 7.54
CA GLY A 97 -6.58 -7.22 7.65
C GLY A 97 -6.79 -6.59 6.26
N ARG A 98 -7.34 -7.36 5.31
CA ARG A 98 -7.54 -6.99 3.91
C ARG A 98 -8.85 -6.28 3.71
N ILE A 99 -8.84 -5.25 2.88
CA ILE A 99 -10.05 -4.68 2.30
C ILE A 99 -10.22 -5.40 0.96
N ASP A 100 -11.16 -6.34 0.87
CA ASP A 100 -11.25 -7.28 -0.24
C ASP A 100 -12.66 -7.51 -0.76
N THR A 101 -13.66 -6.83 -0.20
CA THR A 101 -15.02 -6.83 -0.73
C THR A 101 -15.54 -5.42 -0.67
N LEU A 102 -15.84 -4.84 -1.83
CA LEU A 102 -16.37 -3.49 -1.93
C LEU A 102 -17.24 -3.37 -3.17
N GLU A 103 -18.46 -2.90 -3.00
CA GLU A 103 -19.46 -2.67 -4.05
C GLU A 103 -19.94 -1.22 -3.98
N LEU A 104 -20.19 -0.63 -5.15
CA LEU A 104 -20.74 0.72 -5.26
C LEU A 104 -22.26 0.67 -5.16
N THR A 105 -22.85 1.34 -4.17
CA THR A 105 -24.30 1.31 -3.92
C THR A 105 -25.12 2.06 -4.97
N ASP A 106 -24.53 3.07 -5.60
CA ASP A 106 -25.18 3.95 -6.58
C ASP A 106 -24.92 3.54 -8.05
N TYR A 107 -24.10 2.52 -8.28
CA TYR A 107 -23.69 2.12 -9.63
C TYR A 107 -23.98 0.66 -9.89
N ARG A 108 -24.56 0.40 -11.07
CA ARG A 108 -24.87 -0.94 -11.56
C ARG A 108 -24.04 -1.26 -12.78
N GLU A 109 -23.78 -2.54 -13.01
CA GLU A 109 -22.96 -3.01 -14.15
C GLU A 109 -23.59 -2.71 -15.49
N THR A 110 -24.94 -2.67 -15.56
CA THR A 110 -25.69 -2.32 -16.77
C THR A 110 -26.78 -1.31 -16.45
N LEU A 111 -27.42 -0.76 -17.48
CA LEU A 111 -28.57 0.16 -17.35
C LEU A 111 -29.87 -0.51 -16.90
N GLU A 112 -29.88 -1.83 -16.78
CA GLU A 112 -31.05 -2.57 -16.31
C GLU A 112 -31.26 -2.37 -14.80
N PRO A 113 -32.49 -2.05 -14.32
CA PRO A 113 -32.74 -1.74 -12.92
C PRO A 113 -32.40 -2.88 -11.93
N GLU A 114 -32.47 -4.14 -12.39
CA GLU A 114 -32.18 -5.35 -11.60
C GLU A 114 -30.74 -5.87 -11.79
N SER A 115 -29.89 -5.12 -12.51
CA SER A 115 -28.50 -5.49 -12.71
C SER A 115 -27.72 -5.48 -11.39
N GLU A 116 -26.67 -6.27 -11.31
CA GLU A 116 -25.78 -6.32 -10.15
C GLU A 116 -25.08 -4.98 -9.89
N LEU A 117 -24.66 -4.74 -8.66
CA LEU A 117 -23.89 -3.57 -8.30
C LEU A 117 -22.46 -3.70 -8.83
N VAL A 118 -21.86 -2.59 -9.16
CA VAL A 118 -20.45 -2.56 -9.59
C VAL A 118 -19.56 -3.01 -8.44
N THR A 119 -18.84 -4.11 -8.63
CA THR A 119 -17.86 -4.64 -7.69
C THR A 119 -16.50 -3.99 -7.92
N LEU A 120 -16.01 -3.25 -6.93
CA LEU A 120 -14.68 -2.63 -6.96
C LEU A 120 -13.59 -3.56 -6.47
N LEU A 121 -13.84 -4.28 -5.36
CA LEU A 121 -12.88 -5.20 -4.77
C LEU A 121 -13.51 -6.58 -4.61
N SER A 122 -12.73 -7.61 -4.91
CA SER A 122 -13.13 -9.02 -4.84
C SER A 122 -12.12 -9.83 -4.04
N PRO A 123 -12.56 -10.77 -3.20
CA PRO A 123 -11.69 -11.49 -2.28
C PRO A 123 -10.70 -12.42 -2.98
N VAL A 124 -9.64 -12.77 -2.25
CA VAL A 124 -8.68 -13.80 -2.69
C VAL A 124 -9.40 -15.10 -2.98
N GLY A 125 -9.11 -15.69 -4.14
CA GLY A 125 -9.73 -16.92 -4.61
C GLY A 125 -10.92 -16.71 -5.56
N SER A 126 -11.41 -15.49 -5.72
CA SER A 126 -12.31 -15.17 -6.82
C SER A 126 -11.51 -15.10 -8.14
N GLU A 127 -12.20 -15.33 -9.27
CA GLU A 127 -11.59 -15.32 -10.60
C GLU A 127 -10.86 -14.00 -10.92
N ASN A 128 -11.42 -12.89 -10.46
CA ASN A 128 -10.87 -11.55 -10.64
C ASN A 128 -10.56 -10.91 -9.28
N ALA A 129 -9.82 -11.61 -8.41
CA ALA A 129 -9.48 -11.10 -7.10
C ALA A 129 -8.78 -9.74 -7.18
N TYR A 130 -9.29 -8.75 -6.45
CA TYR A 130 -8.74 -7.41 -6.38
C TYR A 130 -8.93 -6.87 -4.98
N TYR A 131 -7.84 -6.61 -4.27
CA TYR A 131 -7.89 -6.28 -2.84
C TYR A 131 -6.72 -5.39 -2.41
N ALA A 132 -6.93 -4.67 -1.30
CA ALA A 132 -5.88 -3.94 -0.61
C ALA A 132 -5.36 -4.73 0.60
N LEU A 133 -4.05 -4.82 0.73
CA LEU A 133 -3.34 -5.49 1.80
C LEU A 133 -2.29 -4.56 2.39
N TYR A 134 -2.16 -4.57 3.71
CA TYR A 134 -1.16 -3.80 4.44
C TYR A 134 -0.35 -4.72 5.34
N GLY A 135 0.91 -4.38 5.57
CA GLY A 135 1.80 -5.18 6.41
C GLY A 135 3.06 -4.46 6.81
N TRP A 136 4.02 -5.22 7.33
CA TRP A 136 5.31 -4.73 7.73
C TRP A 136 6.42 -5.62 7.15
N ALA A 137 7.43 -5.01 6.57
CA ALA A 137 8.64 -5.69 6.13
C ALA A 137 9.66 -5.66 7.28
N ALA A 138 10.06 -6.84 7.74
CA ALA A 138 11.08 -7.00 8.76
C ALA A 138 12.46 -6.62 8.21
N ALA A 139 13.30 -5.97 9.04
CA ALA A 139 14.68 -5.66 8.73
C ALA A 139 15.61 -6.13 9.85
N THR A 140 16.13 -5.24 10.69
CA THR A 140 17.08 -5.60 11.73
C THR A 140 16.38 -5.81 13.08
N GLY A 141 16.75 -6.86 13.80
CA GLY A 141 16.24 -7.14 15.15
C GLY A 141 14.84 -7.75 15.20
N VAL A 142 14.26 -8.08 14.05
CA VAL A 142 12.95 -8.74 13.93
C VAL A 142 12.92 -9.63 12.68
N THR A 143 12.20 -10.75 12.75
CA THR A 143 12.01 -11.67 11.62
C THR A 143 10.65 -11.48 10.96
N ALA A 144 10.48 -12.01 9.74
CA ALA A 144 9.21 -11.91 9.01
C ALA A 144 8.03 -12.57 9.76
N GLU A 145 8.27 -13.56 10.60
CA GLU A 145 7.26 -14.23 11.41
C GLU A 145 6.77 -13.38 12.59
N ASN A 146 7.59 -12.41 13.00
CA ASN A 146 7.30 -11.51 14.14
C ASN A 146 6.70 -10.16 13.72
N VAL A 147 6.37 -10.00 12.44
CA VAL A 147 5.65 -8.83 11.91
C VAL A 147 4.37 -9.27 11.21
N PRO A 148 3.30 -8.46 11.24
CA PRO A 148 2.07 -8.86 10.60
C PRO A 148 2.18 -8.87 9.07
N GLY A 149 1.72 -9.96 8.48
CA GLY A 149 1.72 -10.24 7.05
C GLY A 149 0.36 -10.69 6.51
N PRO A 150 0.34 -11.29 5.31
CA PRO A 150 -0.90 -11.65 4.62
C PRO A 150 -1.78 -12.68 5.36
N ASN A 151 -1.20 -13.51 6.21
CA ASN A 151 -1.88 -14.58 6.93
C ASN A 151 -2.02 -14.31 8.44
N THR A 152 -1.74 -13.09 8.87
CA THR A 152 -1.91 -12.69 10.27
C THR A 152 -3.40 -12.54 10.58
N LEU A 153 -3.89 -13.25 11.59
CA LEU A 153 -5.26 -13.07 12.08
C LEU A 153 -5.28 -11.91 13.09
N TRP A 154 -5.90 -10.82 12.67
CA TRP A 154 -6.08 -9.64 13.50
C TRP A 154 -7.26 -9.78 14.45
N GLN A 155 -7.22 -9.07 15.56
CA GLN A 155 -8.33 -8.92 16.49
C GLN A 155 -8.89 -7.49 16.38
N ILE A 156 -10.19 -7.34 16.63
CA ILE A 156 -10.82 -6.03 16.68
C ILE A 156 -10.58 -5.47 18.07
N GLU A 157 -9.90 -4.33 18.15
CA GLU A 157 -9.76 -3.56 19.39
C GLU A 157 -10.96 -2.62 19.60
N SER A 158 -11.41 -1.98 18.53
CA SER A 158 -12.59 -1.11 18.53
C SER A 158 -13.23 -1.01 17.15
N GLY A 159 -14.51 -0.68 17.09
CA GLY A 159 -15.28 -0.53 15.86
C GLY A 159 -15.80 -1.88 15.33
N ALA A 160 -17.09 -2.16 15.48
CA ALA A 160 -17.74 -3.38 14.98
C ALA A 160 -18.10 -3.28 13.48
N THR A 161 -18.30 -2.07 12.99
CA THR A 161 -18.62 -1.75 11.59
C THR A 161 -17.87 -0.47 11.22
N LEU A 162 -17.24 -0.47 10.06
CA LEU A 162 -16.54 0.69 9.52
C LEU A 162 -17.56 1.61 8.84
N THR A 163 -17.72 2.81 9.37
CA THR A 163 -18.57 3.88 8.80
C THR A 163 -17.78 5.19 8.78
N PRO A 164 -18.26 6.23 8.11
CA PRO A 164 -17.59 7.54 8.12
C PRO A 164 -17.40 8.12 9.55
N GLU A 165 -18.28 7.76 10.49
CA GLU A 165 -18.24 8.24 11.86
C GLU A 165 -17.51 7.27 12.83
N THR A 166 -17.32 6.02 12.41
CA THR A 166 -16.79 4.96 13.27
C THR A 166 -15.61 4.27 12.62
N PRO A 167 -14.36 4.65 12.93
CA PRO A 167 -13.18 3.92 12.48
C PRO A 167 -13.11 2.53 13.13
N VAL A 168 -12.41 1.62 12.48
CA VAL A 168 -12.10 0.29 13.01
C VAL A 168 -10.62 0.23 13.37
N VAL A 169 -10.33 -0.25 14.57
CA VAL A 169 -8.97 -0.49 15.03
C VAL A 169 -8.73 -1.98 15.18
N LEU A 170 -7.75 -2.47 14.46
CA LEU A 170 -7.27 -3.84 14.54
C LEU A 170 -5.98 -3.89 15.35
N VAL A 171 -5.83 -4.93 16.16
CA VAL A 171 -4.65 -5.17 16.97
C VAL A 171 -4.12 -6.59 16.75
N TRP A 172 -2.81 -6.74 16.77
CA TRP A 172 -2.14 -8.03 16.78
C TRP A 172 -0.90 -7.97 17.67
N ASP A 173 -0.79 -8.91 18.60
CA ASP A 173 0.37 -9.09 19.46
C ASP A 173 1.19 -10.28 18.93
N ASN A 174 2.49 -10.09 18.75
CA ASN A 174 3.37 -11.16 18.24
C ASN A 174 3.86 -12.13 19.31
N GLY A 175 3.45 -11.95 20.57
CA GLY A 175 3.92 -12.79 21.69
C GLY A 175 5.39 -12.59 22.08
N ALA A 176 6.11 -11.69 21.40
CA ALA A 176 7.53 -11.39 21.61
C ALA A 176 7.77 -9.94 22.05
N GLY A 177 6.75 -9.29 22.58
CA GLY A 177 6.81 -7.93 23.12
C GLY A 177 6.55 -6.83 22.11
N MET A 178 6.01 -7.14 20.94
CA MET A 178 5.56 -6.13 19.99
C MET A 178 4.05 -6.24 19.74
N THR A 179 3.36 -5.13 19.87
CA THR A 179 1.93 -5.00 19.59
C THR A 179 1.74 -4.06 18.39
N PHE A 180 1.10 -4.56 17.36
CA PHE A 180 0.81 -3.84 16.13
C PHE A 180 -0.64 -3.38 16.14
N ARG A 181 -0.88 -2.16 15.70
CA ARG A 181 -2.22 -1.58 15.55
C ARG A 181 -2.41 -1.05 14.14
N ARG A 182 -3.60 -1.21 13.62
CA ARG A 182 -4.02 -0.65 12.35
C ARG A 182 -5.37 0.01 12.53
N GLU A 183 -5.40 1.30 12.40
CA GLU A 183 -6.63 2.09 12.37
C GLU A 183 -7.04 2.32 10.92
N ILE A 184 -8.28 1.99 10.60
CA ILE A 184 -8.89 2.15 9.29
C ILE A 184 -10.09 3.07 9.46
N SER A 185 -10.10 4.15 8.72
CA SER A 185 -11.24 5.08 8.62
C SER A 185 -11.62 5.31 7.16
N VAL A 186 -12.86 5.71 6.95
CA VAL A 186 -13.42 6.04 5.63
C VAL A 186 -14.10 7.38 5.72
N ASP A 187 -14.17 8.09 4.60
CA ASP A 187 -14.98 9.29 4.48
C ASP A 187 -16.32 8.98 3.78
N THR A 188 -17.10 10.01 3.54
CA THR A 188 -18.41 9.92 2.85
C THR A 188 -18.27 9.76 1.34
N ASP A 189 -17.07 9.99 0.78
CA ASP A 189 -16.86 9.95 -0.66
C ASP A 189 -16.27 8.62 -1.13
N PHE A 190 -15.03 8.32 -0.98
CA PHE A 190 -14.47 7.00 -1.38
C PHE A 190 -13.08 6.80 -0.78
N MET A 191 -12.64 7.69 0.14
CA MET A 191 -11.29 7.65 0.66
C MET A 191 -11.18 6.77 1.89
N PHE A 192 -10.22 5.84 1.83
CA PHE A 192 -9.76 5.09 2.99
C PHE A 192 -8.48 5.72 3.53
N SER A 193 -8.42 5.89 4.85
CA SER A 193 -7.19 6.25 5.55
C SER A 193 -6.76 5.07 6.40
N VAL A 194 -5.50 4.65 6.27
CA VAL A 194 -4.94 3.53 7.03
C VAL A 194 -3.70 4.00 7.76
N THR A 195 -3.79 3.99 9.09
CA THR A 195 -2.67 4.31 9.98
C THR A 195 -2.14 3.04 10.62
N GLN A 196 -0.87 2.75 10.44
CA GLN A 196 -0.20 1.61 11.06
C GLN A 196 0.77 2.09 12.13
N SER A 197 0.71 1.49 13.31
CA SER A 197 1.63 1.76 14.43
C SER A 197 2.09 0.47 15.08
N VAL A 198 3.25 0.54 15.75
CA VAL A 198 3.82 -0.56 16.51
C VAL A 198 4.35 -0.05 17.85
N THR A 199 4.04 -0.78 18.90
CA THR A 199 4.61 -0.58 20.24
C THR A 199 5.58 -1.73 20.51
N ASN A 200 6.84 -1.40 20.79
CA ASN A 200 7.86 -2.36 21.17
C ASN A 200 8.15 -2.25 22.66
N SER A 201 7.73 -3.24 23.43
CA SER A 201 8.01 -3.39 24.86
C SER A 201 9.14 -4.40 25.14
N SER A 202 9.75 -4.98 24.09
CA SER A 202 10.90 -5.86 24.25
C SER A 202 12.17 -5.08 24.57
N ALA A 203 13.20 -5.76 25.07
CA ALA A 203 14.51 -5.17 25.33
C ALA A 203 15.35 -4.91 24.05
N THR A 204 14.91 -5.40 22.89
CA THR A 204 15.65 -5.35 21.64
C THR A 204 15.07 -4.30 20.71
N ALA A 205 15.92 -3.43 20.17
CA ALA A 205 15.51 -2.52 19.11
C ALA A 205 15.21 -3.29 17.82
N ALA A 206 14.10 -2.92 17.16
CA ALA A 206 13.67 -3.51 15.91
C ALA A 206 13.52 -2.45 14.82
N THR A 207 13.98 -2.75 13.61
CA THR A 207 13.78 -1.92 12.43
C THR A 207 12.87 -2.64 11.46
N MET A 208 11.85 -1.97 10.99
CA MET A 208 10.87 -2.49 10.03
C MET A 208 10.28 -1.35 9.22
N ALA A 209 9.68 -1.66 8.07
CA ALA A 209 9.01 -0.68 7.22
C ALA A 209 7.55 -1.09 6.98
N PRO A 210 6.57 -0.18 7.12
CA PRO A 210 5.20 -0.45 6.73
C PRO A 210 5.10 -0.50 5.20
N TYR A 211 4.18 -1.32 4.69
CA TYR A 211 3.84 -1.35 3.27
C TYR A 211 2.33 -1.46 3.06
N GLY A 212 1.88 -1.00 1.89
CA GLY A 212 0.55 -1.23 1.37
C GLY A 212 0.65 -1.76 -0.06
N ILE A 213 -0.19 -2.72 -0.41
CA ILE A 213 -0.24 -3.36 -1.72
C ILE A 213 -1.70 -3.33 -2.19
N LEU A 214 -1.91 -2.90 -3.42
CA LEU A 214 -3.13 -3.13 -4.15
C LEU A 214 -2.85 -4.27 -5.15
N ALA A 215 -3.44 -5.45 -4.91
CA ALA A 215 -3.17 -6.64 -5.69
C ALA A 215 -4.39 -6.98 -6.56
N ARG A 216 -4.15 -7.21 -7.84
CA ARG A 216 -5.15 -7.70 -8.79
C ARG A 216 -4.66 -9.00 -9.42
N HIS A 217 -5.55 -9.98 -9.50
CA HIS A 217 -5.32 -11.26 -10.18
C HIS A 217 -6.13 -11.29 -11.48
N GLY A 218 -5.54 -11.85 -12.52
CA GLY A 218 -6.15 -11.85 -13.86
C GLY A 218 -5.96 -10.52 -14.62
N GLU A 219 -6.34 -10.54 -15.89
CA GLU A 219 -6.35 -9.35 -16.76
C GLU A 219 -7.69 -8.63 -16.65
N PRO A 220 -7.72 -7.29 -16.74
CA PRO A 220 -8.97 -6.55 -16.84
C PRO A 220 -9.75 -7.00 -18.08
N GLN A 221 -11.03 -7.32 -17.91
CA GLN A 221 -11.84 -7.89 -19.00
C GLN A 221 -12.20 -6.87 -20.08
N ASP A 222 -12.14 -5.56 -19.80
CA ASP A 222 -12.49 -4.47 -20.72
C ASP A 222 -11.30 -3.59 -21.09
N LEU A 223 -10.30 -4.15 -21.77
CA LEU A 223 -9.23 -3.35 -22.38
C LEU A 223 -9.58 -2.81 -23.79
N SER A 224 -10.79 -3.08 -24.29
CA SER A 224 -11.21 -2.75 -25.68
C SER A 224 -11.66 -1.29 -25.87
N GLY A 225 -11.53 -0.43 -24.87
CA GLY A 225 -12.06 0.95 -24.89
C GLY A 225 -11.03 2.09 -24.90
N PHE A 226 -9.73 1.82 -25.20
CA PHE A 226 -8.68 2.83 -25.30
C PHE A 226 -8.01 2.81 -26.66
#